data_cd2a9067166503b796ad1a7f8c1dacb3
#
_entry.id   cd2a9067166503b796ad1a7f8c1dacb3
#
_cell.length_a   1.000
_cell.length_b   1.000
_cell.length_c   1.000
_cell.angle_alpha   90.00
_cell.angle_beta   90.00
_cell.angle_gamma   90.00
#
_symmetry.space_group_name_H-M   'P 1'
#
loop_
_entity.id
_entity.type
_entity.pdbx_description
1 polymer ?
#
loop_
_entity_poly.entity_id
_entity_poly.type
_entity_poly.pdbx_seq_one_letter_code
_entity_poly.pdbx_strand_id
1 'polypeptide(L)'
;MDLRTKGFTLIELLVAVAIFVILITLAVPAFTRSIQGSKADTEMGDLQRAINFARLEAIDRGTTLRLRPTAGGSVWTGELAVYDSTGNPANVLRVVPAMSSGATLTLPSGVTALDFNNLGGLAAPSTAVVISYTLGTQSRTLNVCLNGRIQLGGSCG
;
A
#
# COMPACT_ATOMS: atom_id res chain seq x y z
N MET A 1 -54.45 -3.36 35.53
CA MET A 1 -53.33 -4.15 34.97
C MET A 1 -52.04 -3.45 35.42
N ASP A 2 -51.46 -3.88 36.57
CA ASP A 2 -50.22 -3.29 37.08
C ASP A 2 -49.02 -3.84 36.31
N LEU A 3 -48.46 -3.03 35.43
CA LEU A 3 -47.15 -3.31 34.80
C LEU A 3 -46.05 -3.05 35.85
N ARG A 4 -45.68 -4.10 36.60
CA ARG A 4 -44.52 -4.08 37.47
C ARG A 4 -43.26 -3.89 36.61
N THR A 5 -42.76 -2.68 36.53
CA THR A 5 -41.43 -2.37 36.01
C THR A 5 -40.39 -2.98 36.94
N LYS A 6 -39.77 -4.07 36.52
CA LYS A 6 -38.60 -4.66 37.22
C LYS A 6 -37.41 -3.76 36.96
N GLY A 7 -36.90 -3.11 38.00
CA GLY A 7 -35.66 -2.35 37.94
C GLY A 7 -34.46 -3.26 37.88
N PHE A 8 -33.38 -2.84 37.18
CA PHE A 8 -32.09 -3.51 37.15
C PHE A 8 -31.43 -3.47 38.54
N THR A 9 -30.81 -4.56 38.95
CA THR A 9 -30.02 -4.59 40.18
C THR A 9 -28.60 -4.08 39.92
N LEU A 10 -27.96 -3.48 40.95
CA LEU A 10 -26.59 -2.97 40.86
C LEU A 10 -25.60 -4.09 40.52
N ILE A 11 -25.81 -5.30 41.04
CA ILE A 11 -24.96 -6.45 40.75
C ILE A 11 -25.09 -6.89 39.29
N GLU A 12 -26.27 -6.83 38.69
CA GLU A 12 -26.54 -7.18 37.32
C GLU A 12 -25.83 -6.20 36.37
N LEU A 13 -25.82 -4.90 36.70
CA LEU A 13 -25.07 -3.89 35.97
C LEU A 13 -23.56 -4.14 36.05
N LEU A 14 -23.03 -4.46 37.25
CA LEU A 14 -21.60 -4.74 37.44
C LEU A 14 -21.15 -5.97 36.62
N VAL A 15 -21.93 -7.04 36.61
CA VAL A 15 -21.63 -8.23 35.83
C VAL A 15 -21.68 -7.93 34.32
N ALA A 16 -22.68 -7.18 33.88
CA ALA A 16 -22.80 -6.79 32.48
C ALA A 16 -21.58 -5.96 32.00
N VAL A 17 -21.15 -4.97 32.81
CA VAL A 17 -19.96 -4.16 32.51
C VAL A 17 -18.68 -5.01 32.52
N ALA A 18 -18.52 -5.92 33.46
CA ALA A 18 -17.36 -6.82 33.52
C ALA A 18 -17.26 -7.69 32.27
N ILE A 19 -18.35 -8.30 31.81
CA ILE A 19 -18.41 -9.09 30.58
C ILE A 19 -18.08 -8.20 29.37
N PHE A 20 -18.65 -6.98 29.31
CA PHE A 20 -18.41 -6.05 28.20
C PHE A 20 -16.94 -5.65 28.08
N VAL A 21 -16.26 -5.37 29.21
CA VAL A 21 -14.82 -5.07 29.23
C VAL A 21 -14.00 -6.24 28.70
N ILE A 22 -14.32 -7.48 29.10
CA ILE A 22 -13.64 -8.68 28.61
C ILE A 22 -13.81 -8.81 27.08
N LEU A 23 -15.02 -8.60 26.57
CA LEU A 23 -15.29 -8.69 25.14
C LEU A 23 -14.53 -7.63 24.33
N ILE A 24 -14.47 -6.39 24.83
CA ILE A 24 -13.71 -5.29 24.17
C ILE A 24 -12.23 -5.62 24.10
N THR A 25 -11.62 -6.13 25.16
CA THR A 25 -10.18 -6.44 25.17
C THR A 25 -9.78 -7.47 24.13
N LEU A 26 -10.67 -8.37 23.76
CA LEU A 26 -10.46 -9.37 22.71
C LEU A 26 -10.81 -8.81 21.31
N ALA A 27 -11.84 -8.00 21.19
CA ALA A 27 -12.33 -7.49 19.92
C ALA A 27 -11.41 -6.42 19.31
N VAL A 28 -10.87 -5.50 20.11
CA VAL A 28 -10.05 -4.37 19.63
C VAL A 28 -8.81 -4.84 18.85
N PRO A 29 -7.96 -5.76 19.33
CA PRO A 29 -6.78 -6.19 18.58
C PRO A 29 -7.12 -6.92 17.29
N ALA A 30 -8.22 -7.68 17.24
CA ALA A 30 -8.67 -8.37 16.04
C ALA A 30 -9.11 -7.35 14.97
N PHE A 31 -9.87 -6.34 15.37
CA PHE A 31 -10.34 -5.29 14.49
C PHE A 31 -9.21 -4.43 13.91
N THR A 32 -8.22 -4.07 14.75
CA THR A 32 -7.04 -3.33 14.31
C THR A 32 -6.24 -4.09 13.23
N ARG A 33 -6.05 -5.40 13.41
CA ARG A 33 -5.37 -6.24 12.41
C ARG A 33 -6.12 -6.29 11.09
N SER A 34 -7.45 -6.37 11.14
CA SER A 34 -8.29 -6.36 9.95
C SER A 34 -8.17 -5.04 9.17
N ILE A 35 -8.20 -3.91 9.88
CA ILE A 35 -8.00 -2.58 9.26
C ILE A 35 -6.61 -2.47 8.62
N GLN A 36 -5.56 -2.91 9.33
CA GLN A 36 -4.20 -2.91 8.79
C GLN A 36 -4.08 -3.78 7.55
N GLY A 37 -4.73 -4.95 7.52
CA GLY A 37 -4.79 -5.82 6.35
C GLY A 37 -5.43 -5.12 5.14
N SER A 38 -6.61 -4.53 5.33
CA SER A 38 -7.32 -3.81 4.27
C SER A 38 -6.53 -2.60 3.74
N LYS A 39 -5.86 -1.86 4.63
CA LYS A 39 -4.97 -0.76 4.23
C LYS A 39 -3.78 -1.25 3.43
N ALA A 40 -3.11 -2.32 3.87
CA ALA A 40 -1.98 -2.91 3.16
C ALA A 40 -2.37 -3.35 1.74
N ASP A 41 -3.53 -3.99 1.60
CA ASP A 41 -4.03 -4.44 0.29
C ASP A 41 -4.39 -3.25 -0.62
N THR A 42 -4.98 -2.19 -0.06
CA THR A 42 -5.31 -0.97 -0.81
C THR A 42 -4.05 -0.26 -1.28
N GLU A 43 -3.10 0.02 -0.39
CA GLU A 43 -1.86 0.76 -0.70
C GLU A 43 -0.98 0.00 -1.69
N MET A 44 -0.84 -1.31 -1.54
CA MET A 44 -0.12 -2.14 -2.51
C MET A 44 -0.85 -2.26 -3.85
N GLY A 45 -2.18 -2.29 -3.83
CA GLY A 45 -2.99 -2.22 -5.05
C GLY A 45 -2.86 -0.88 -5.77
N ASP A 46 -2.78 0.24 -5.05
CA ASP A 46 -2.55 1.57 -5.63
C ASP A 46 -1.17 1.66 -6.27
N LEU A 47 -0.14 1.16 -5.58
CA LEU A 47 1.20 1.08 -6.13
C LEU A 47 1.26 0.21 -7.39
N GLN A 48 0.66 -0.98 -7.36
CA GLN A 48 0.58 -1.87 -8.52
C GLN A 48 -0.13 -1.20 -9.70
N ARG A 49 -1.24 -0.49 -9.46
CA ARG A 49 -1.96 0.25 -10.48
C ARG A 49 -1.12 1.40 -11.06
N ALA A 50 -0.34 2.09 -10.23
CA ALA A 50 0.54 3.16 -10.71
C ALA A 50 1.69 2.63 -11.57
N ILE A 51 2.29 1.51 -11.17
CA ILE A 51 3.35 0.86 -11.95
C ILE A 51 2.80 0.34 -13.29
N ASN A 52 1.62 -0.29 -13.29
CA ASN A 52 0.96 -0.72 -14.52
C ASN A 52 0.61 0.48 -15.42
N PHE A 53 0.13 1.57 -14.83
CA PHE A 53 -0.15 2.80 -15.57
C PHE A 53 1.12 3.34 -16.25
N ALA A 54 2.23 3.46 -15.50
CA ALA A 54 3.50 3.93 -16.07
C ALA A 54 3.96 3.04 -17.24
N ARG A 55 3.83 1.72 -17.08
CA ARG A 55 4.17 0.75 -18.13
C ARG A 55 3.31 0.91 -19.38
N LEU A 56 1.99 0.95 -19.23
CA LEU A 56 1.06 1.05 -20.36
C LEU A 56 1.17 2.38 -21.07
N GLU A 57 1.30 3.45 -20.32
CA GLU A 57 1.47 4.81 -20.85
C GLU A 57 2.82 4.98 -21.58
N ALA A 58 3.89 4.28 -21.14
CA ALA A 58 5.16 4.24 -21.84
C ALA A 58 5.04 3.60 -23.21
N ILE A 59 4.26 2.52 -23.31
CA ILE A 59 3.96 1.85 -24.58
C ILE A 59 3.13 2.77 -25.48
N ASP A 60 2.08 3.37 -24.95
CA ASP A 60 1.15 4.21 -25.72
C ASP A 60 1.84 5.46 -26.29
N ARG A 61 2.68 6.10 -25.48
CA ARG A 61 3.45 7.30 -25.92
C ARG A 61 4.72 6.97 -26.70
N GLY A 62 5.13 5.72 -26.75
CA GLY A 62 6.38 5.32 -27.39
C GLY A 62 7.64 5.90 -26.72
N THR A 63 7.56 6.29 -25.42
CA THR A 63 8.63 6.95 -24.68
C THR A 63 8.86 6.29 -23.33
N THR A 64 9.98 6.59 -22.68
CA THR A 64 10.24 6.11 -21.33
C THR A 64 9.45 6.94 -20.31
N LEU A 65 8.81 6.27 -19.36
CA LEU A 65 8.13 6.90 -18.23
C LEU A 65 8.77 6.49 -16.90
N ARG A 66 8.72 7.40 -15.94
CA ARG A 66 9.40 7.28 -14.65
C ARG A 66 8.43 7.35 -13.49
N LEU A 67 8.40 6.34 -12.64
CA LEU A 67 7.77 6.38 -11.32
C LEU A 67 8.82 6.64 -10.24
N ARG A 68 8.63 7.68 -9.43
CA ARG A 68 9.54 8.02 -8.33
C ARG A 68 8.82 8.78 -7.20
N PRO A 69 9.43 8.87 -6.00
CA PRO A 69 8.97 9.78 -4.95
C PRO A 69 8.96 11.24 -5.43
N THR A 70 7.89 11.98 -5.11
CA THR A 70 7.77 13.42 -5.46
C THR A 70 8.80 14.26 -4.74
N ALA A 71 9.15 13.91 -3.51
CA ALA A 71 10.21 14.55 -2.74
C ALA A 71 11.63 14.20 -3.23
N GLY A 72 11.74 13.26 -4.18
CA GLY A 72 13.02 12.72 -4.61
C GLY A 72 13.61 11.71 -3.63
N GLY A 73 14.81 11.18 -3.96
CA GLY A 73 15.50 10.22 -3.11
C GLY A 73 14.87 8.82 -3.08
N SER A 74 15.01 8.12 -1.94
CA SER A 74 14.60 6.73 -1.76
C SER A 74 13.44 6.54 -0.75
N VAL A 75 12.72 7.61 -0.42
CA VAL A 75 11.58 7.54 0.53
C VAL A 75 10.32 7.16 -0.23
N TRP A 76 10.10 5.88 -0.41
CA TRP A 76 9.00 5.32 -1.19
C TRP A 76 7.66 5.27 -0.44
N THR A 77 7.64 5.52 0.87
CA THR A 77 6.40 5.62 1.67
C THR A 77 5.70 6.98 1.53
N GLY A 78 6.41 7.98 1.01
CA GLY A 78 5.84 9.29 0.68
C GLY A 78 4.97 9.24 -0.56
N GLU A 79 4.52 10.41 -0.98
CA GLU A 79 3.80 10.56 -2.24
C GLU A 79 4.68 10.16 -3.43
N LEU A 80 4.14 9.36 -4.33
CA LEU A 80 4.82 8.92 -5.54
C LEU A 80 4.12 9.53 -6.77
N ALA A 81 4.88 9.75 -7.85
CA ALA A 81 4.30 10.21 -9.09
C ALA A 81 4.93 9.54 -10.32
N VAL A 82 4.11 9.39 -11.34
CA VAL A 82 4.53 8.99 -12.67
C VAL A 82 4.80 10.25 -13.48
N TYR A 83 6.00 10.36 -14.02
CA TYR A 83 6.47 11.47 -14.84
C TYR A 83 6.67 11.03 -16.29
N ASP A 84 6.61 11.99 -17.20
CA ASP A 84 6.99 11.79 -18.59
C ASP A 84 8.51 11.55 -18.75
N SER A 85 8.95 11.33 -19.99
CA SER A 85 10.35 11.08 -20.34
C SER A 85 11.31 12.22 -19.94
N THR A 86 10.81 13.43 -19.75
CA THR A 86 11.63 14.57 -19.31
C THR A 86 11.97 14.52 -17.83
N GLY A 87 11.16 13.78 -17.04
CA GLY A 87 11.27 13.75 -15.59
C GLY A 87 10.98 15.10 -14.91
N ASN A 88 10.43 16.06 -15.65
CA ASN A 88 10.12 17.38 -15.16
C ASN A 88 9.01 17.28 -14.10
N PRO A 89 9.20 17.86 -12.88
CA PRO A 89 8.15 17.88 -11.87
C PRO A 89 6.84 18.54 -12.32
N ALA A 90 6.85 19.38 -13.35
CA ALA A 90 5.65 19.98 -13.92
C ALA A 90 4.83 19.00 -14.77
N ASN A 91 5.41 17.87 -15.21
CA ASN A 91 4.80 16.91 -16.12
C ASN A 91 4.41 15.63 -15.38
N VAL A 92 3.61 15.76 -14.32
CA VAL A 92 3.05 14.64 -13.57
C VAL A 92 1.85 14.07 -14.33
N LEU A 93 1.89 12.78 -14.63
CA LEU A 93 0.81 12.06 -15.31
C LEU A 93 -0.14 11.39 -14.31
N ARG A 94 0.40 10.93 -13.18
CA ARG A 94 -0.36 10.28 -12.13
C ARG A 94 0.32 10.46 -10.79
N VAL A 95 -0.47 10.66 -9.74
CA VAL A 95 -0.01 10.74 -8.36
C VAL A 95 -0.55 9.52 -7.58
N VAL A 96 0.28 8.98 -6.69
CA VAL A 96 -0.08 7.96 -5.70
C VAL A 96 0.08 8.62 -4.33
N PRO A 97 -0.97 8.64 -3.51
CA PRO A 97 -0.88 9.26 -2.19
C PRO A 97 0.14 8.56 -1.30
N ALA A 98 0.66 9.29 -0.33
CA ALA A 98 1.55 8.74 0.68
C ALA A 98 0.88 7.60 1.45
N MET A 99 1.67 6.63 1.87
CA MET A 99 1.22 5.47 2.63
C MET A 99 0.81 5.84 4.05
N SER A 100 0.06 4.98 4.70
CA SER A 100 -0.37 5.17 6.10
C SER A 100 0.80 5.34 7.04
N SER A 101 0.61 6.14 8.08
CA SER A 101 1.59 6.29 9.16
C SER A 101 1.96 4.94 9.75
N GLY A 102 3.26 4.69 9.91
CA GLY A 102 3.80 3.42 10.37
C GLY A 102 3.96 2.35 9.29
N ALA A 103 3.59 2.63 8.04
CA ALA A 103 3.94 1.78 6.92
C ALA A 103 5.42 1.90 6.59
N THR A 104 6.03 0.79 6.16
CA THR A 104 7.37 0.79 5.58
C THR A 104 7.33 0.19 4.18
N LEU A 105 8.08 0.77 3.26
CA LEU A 105 8.25 0.25 1.91
C LEU A 105 9.75 0.15 1.63
N THR A 106 10.22 -1.08 1.44
CA THR A 106 11.63 -1.38 1.21
C THR A 106 11.84 -1.84 -0.23
N LEU A 107 12.74 -1.19 -0.93
CA LEU A 107 13.22 -1.54 -2.26
C LEU A 107 14.71 -1.94 -2.18
N PRO A 108 15.28 -2.60 -3.19
CA PRO A 108 16.71 -2.83 -3.28
C PRO A 108 17.49 -1.52 -3.14
N SER A 109 18.67 -1.59 -2.53
CA SER A 109 19.53 -0.42 -2.29
C SER A 109 19.82 0.33 -3.59
N GLY A 110 19.72 1.67 -3.53
CA GLY A 110 20.00 2.55 -4.67
C GLY A 110 18.85 2.75 -5.66
N VAL A 111 17.72 2.09 -5.48
CA VAL A 111 16.54 2.30 -6.34
C VAL A 111 15.82 3.58 -5.92
N THR A 112 15.94 4.61 -6.74
CA THR A 112 15.29 5.92 -6.54
C THR A 112 14.17 6.18 -7.56
N ALA A 113 14.08 5.36 -8.61
CA ALA A 113 13.03 5.43 -9.63
C ALA A 113 12.83 4.06 -10.28
N LEU A 114 11.66 3.87 -10.87
CA LEU A 114 11.33 2.76 -11.77
C LEU A 114 11.02 3.35 -13.14
N ASP A 115 11.84 3.03 -14.13
CA ASP A 115 11.69 3.51 -15.51
C ASP A 115 11.16 2.39 -16.39
N PHE A 116 10.11 2.67 -17.15
CA PHE A 116 9.54 1.74 -18.12
C PHE A 116 9.78 2.26 -19.54
N ASN A 117 10.33 1.40 -20.41
CA ASN A 117 10.56 1.75 -21.80
C ASN A 117 9.30 1.63 -22.67
N ASN A 118 9.40 2.08 -23.91
CA ASN A 118 8.32 2.03 -24.91
C ASN A 118 7.85 0.62 -25.30
N LEU A 119 8.55 -0.41 -24.88
CA LEU A 119 8.14 -1.82 -25.06
C LEU A 119 7.46 -2.38 -23.81
N GLY A 120 7.33 -1.57 -22.76
CA GLY A 120 6.73 -1.96 -21.49
C GLY A 120 7.64 -2.79 -20.59
N GLY A 121 8.92 -2.88 -20.89
CA GLY A 121 9.91 -3.49 -20.02
C GLY A 121 10.45 -2.49 -18.98
N LEU A 122 11.00 -3.01 -17.88
CA LEU A 122 11.72 -2.21 -16.90
C LEU A 122 13.06 -1.79 -17.50
N ALA A 123 13.26 -0.48 -17.69
CA ALA A 123 14.49 0.09 -18.25
C ALA A 123 15.51 0.43 -17.16
N ALA A 124 15.03 0.87 -16.00
CA ALA A 124 15.85 1.10 -14.81
C ALA A 124 15.04 0.79 -13.55
N PRO A 125 15.65 0.12 -12.58
CA PRO A 125 16.99 -0.47 -12.59
C PRO A 125 17.11 -1.64 -13.60
N SER A 126 18.32 -2.07 -13.91
CA SER A 126 18.62 -3.17 -14.84
C SER A 126 18.40 -4.58 -14.26
N THR A 127 17.82 -4.67 -13.08
CA THR A 127 17.47 -5.91 -12.38
C THR A 127 16.02 -5.87 -11.95
N ALA A 128 15.41 -7.04 -11.79
CA ALA A 128 14.07 -7.13 -11.22
C ALA A 128 14.03 -6.50 -9.82
N VAL A 129 12.94 -5.81 -9.51
CA VAL A 129 12.77 -5.09 -8.24
C VAL A 129 11.75 -5.82 -7.37
N VAL A 130 12.18 -6.17 -6.17
CA VAL A 130 11.32 -6.71 -5.13
C VAL A 130 10.98 -5.56 -4.17
N ILE A 131 9.71 -5.24 -4.07
CA ILE A 131 9.18 -4.22 -3.19
C ILE A 131 8.50 -4.91 -2.02
N SER A 132 9.02 -4.69 -0.81
CA SER A 132 8.45 -5.25 0.42
C SER A 132 7.75 -4.16 1.21
N TYR A 133 6.49 -4.38 1.52
CA TYR A 133 5.64 -3.49 2.32
C TYR A 133 5.32 -4.12 3.65
N THR A 134 5.35 -3.34 4.74
CA THR A 134 4.84 -3.76 6.04
C THR A 134 4.01 -2.67 6.71
N LEU A 135 2.94 -3.06 7.40
CA LEU A 135 2.12 -2.21 8.25
C LEU A 135 1.67 -3.01 9.48
N GLY A 136 2.22 -2.71 10.64
CA GLY A 136 2.01 -3.50 11.83
C GLY A 136 2.45 -4.95 11.63
N THR A 137 1.53 -5.90 11.71
CA THR A 137 1.80 -7.34 11.48
C THR A 137 1.55 -7.78 10.04
N GLN A 138 1.10 -6.87 9.17
CA GLN A 138 0.80 -7.18 7.78
C GLN A 138 2.03 -6.99 6.91
N SER A 139 2.30 -7.96 6.04
CA SER A 139 3.37 -7.90 5.05
C SER A 139 2.84 -8.22 3.66
N ARG A 140 3.32 -7.50 2.66
CA ARG A 140 3.00 -7.71 1.24
C ARG A 140 4.27 -7.55 0.42
N THR A 141 4.34 -8.26 -0.69
CA THR A 141 5.48 -8.18 -1.61
C THR A 141 4.96 -7.98 -3.03
N LEU A 142 5.58 -7.04 -3.75
CA LEU A 142 5.32 -6.77 -5.16
C LEU A 142 6.62 -6.94 -5.93
N ASN A 143 6.59 -7.75 -6.98
CA ASN A 143 7.74 -7.99 -7.84
C ASN A 143 7.53 -7.30 -9.19
N VAL A 144 8.50 -6.48 -9.59
CA VAL A 144 8.55 -5.82 -10.90
C VAL A 144 9.66 -6.49 -11.71
N CYS A 145 9.27 -7.25 -12.70
CA CYS A 145 10.19 -8.04 -13.53
C CYS A 145 10.73 -7.20 -14.70
N LEU A 146 11.88 -7.60 -15.26
CA LEU A 146 12.52 -6.88 -16.39
C LEU A 146 11.62 -6.83 -17.64
N ASN A 147 10.82 -7.86 -17.88
CA ASN A 147 9.84 -7.87 -18.97
C ASN A 147 8.60 -7.01 -18.70
N GLY A 148 8.59 -6.25 -17.61
CA GLY A 148 7.48 -5.42 -17.20
C GLY A 148 6.31 -6.14 -16.52
N ARG A 149 6.43 -7.46 -16.26
CA ARG A 149 5.42 -8.19 -15.48
C ARG A 149 5.46 -7.74 -14.04
N ILE A 150 4.27 -7.49 -13.47
CA ILE A 150 4.10 -7.02 -12.09
C ILE A 150 3.27 -8.05 -11.35
N GLN A 151 3.80 -8.58 -10.24
CA GLN A 151 3.17 -9.65 -9.47
C GLN A 151 3.10 -9.30 -7.99
N LEU A 152 1.93 -9.42 -7.40
CA LEU A 152 1.73 -9.45 -5.96
C LEU A 152 2.07 -10.86 -5.45
N GLY A 153 3.07 -10.96 -4.58
CA GLY A 153 3.64 -12.24 -4.19
C GLY A 153 4.39 -12.92 -5.34
N GLY A 154 4.90 -14.12 -5.14
CA GLY A 154 5.59 -14.87 -6.19
C GLY A 154 7.00 -14.38 -6.50
N SER A 155 7.53 -14.77 -7.67
CA SER A 155 8.86 -14.39 -8.14
C SER A 155 8.85 -14.09 -9.64
N CYS A 156 9.90 -13.45 -10.14
CA CYS A 156 10.04 -13.14 -11.56
C CYS A 156 10.41 -14.34 -12.46
N GLY A 157 10.56 -15.53 -11.88
CA GLY A 157 10.92 -16.78 -12.61
C GLY A 157 12.39 -16.87 -12.89
#